data_e253d8924f29a51447f07f81b27cf0b2
#
_entry.id   e253d8924f29a51447f07f81b27cf0b2
#
_cell.length_a   1.000
_cell.length_b   1.000
_cell.length_c   1.000
_cell.angle_alpha   90.00
_cell.angle_beta   90.00
_cell.angle_gamma   90.00
#
_symmetry.space_group_name_H-M   'P 1'
#
loop_
_entity.id
_entity.type
_entity.pdbx_description
1 polymer ?
#
loop_
_entity_poly.entity_id
_entity_poly.type
_entity_poly.pdbx_seq_one_letter_code
_entity_poly.pdbx_strand_id
1 'polypeptide(L)'
;DLDGTKNFIKSIGQAATDEICQWFYRRLTHIMGHHTKISHLGSDEFAVIIPEISNESQAWLLAQTIIHNISKPMVVAGFQDTIRLTGCIGMAFYPNHGSTAADLLLAADNAMYAAKRAGKAQIRMHDPDSSVSVSQKFQRVGELRRAIQNNELRAYFQPQFNAITKEIIGAEALVRWEHPTSGLLL
;
A
#
# COMPACT_ATOMS: atom_id res chain seq x y z
N ASP A 1 1.13 -1.66 6.27
CA ASP A 1 1.74 -2.22 5.06
C ASP A 1 3.04 -1.49 4.72
N LEU A 2 4.05 -2.25 4.32
CA LEU A 2 5.37 -1.70 3.96
C LEU A 2 5.40 -1.30 2.48
N ASP A 3 5.92 -0.11 2.21
CA ASP A 3 5.99 0.40 0.84
C ASP A 3 7.16 -0.22 0.05
N GLY A 4 6.86 -0.71 -1.15
CA GLY A 4 7.90 -1.11 -2.11
C GLY A 4 8.47 -2.52 -1.94
N THR A 5 8.01 -3.30 -0.97
CA THR A 5 8.47 -4.68 -0.72
C THR A 5 8.36 -5.59 -1.93
N LYS A 6 7.33 -5.45 -2.76
CA LYS A 6 7.18 -6.22 -4.02
C LYS A 6 8.36 -6.02 -4.98
N ASN A 7 8.94 -4.83 -5.01
CA ASN A 7 10.12 -4.55 -5.82
C ASN A 7 11.37 -5.14 -5.17
N PHE A 8 11.44 -5.12 -3.84
CA PHE A 8 12.51 -5.77 -3.07
C PHE A 8 12.52 -7.27 -3.31
N ILE A 9 11.37 -7.96 -3.20
CA ILE A 9 11.28 -9.41 -3.45
C ILE A 9 11.88 -9.78 -4.81
N LYS A 10 11.59 -9.01 -5.85
CA LYS A 10 12.12 -9.24 -7.20
C LYS A 10 13.64 -9.04 -7.28
N SER A 11 14.19 -8.15 -6.47
CA SER A 11 15.60 -7.75 -6.55
C SER A 11 16.51 -8.53 -5.61
N ILE A 12 16.01 -8.89 -4.42
CA ILE A 12 16.83 -9.45 -3.33
C ILE A 12 16.38 -10.84 -2.85
N GLY A 13 15.27 -11.33 -3.37
CA GLY A 13 14.73 -12.66 -3.07
C GLY A 13 13.92 -12.74 -1.78
N GLN A 14 13.29 -13.91 -1.57
CA GLN A 14 12.34 -14.14 -0.49
C GLN A 14 12.98 -14.07 0.91
N ALA A 15 14.17 -14.64 1.08
CA ALA A 15 14.84 -14.70 2.39
C ALA A 15 15.10 -13.33 3.00
N ALA A 16 15.54 -12.36 2.20
CA ALA A 16 15.75 -10.99 2.67
C ALA A 16 14.42 -10.27 2.98
N THR A 17 13.36 -10.60 2.24
CA THR A 17 12.02 -10.07 2.53
C THR A 17 11.51 -10.60 3.87
N ASP A 18 11.71 -11.88 4.16
CA ASP A 18 11.33 -12.49 5.43
C ASP A 18 12.10 -11.85 6.61
N GLU A 19 13.38 -11.54 6.42
CA GLU A 19 14.18 -10.81 7.41
C GLU A 19 13.63 -9.40 7.67
N ILE A 20 13.23 -8.67 6.61
CA ILE A 20 12.58 -7.36 6.70
C ILE A 20 11.28 -7.46 7.50
N CYS A 21 10.42 -8.43 7.19
CA CYS A 21 9.15 -8.65 7.90
C CYS A 21 9.38 -8.99 9.38
N GLN A 22 10.35 -9.84 9.70
CA GLN A 22 10.71 -10.18 11.08
C GLN A 22 11.24 -8.96 11.84
N TRP A 23 12.08 -8.15 11.22
CA TRP A 23 12.62 -6.93 11.79
C TRP A 23 11.48 -5.93 12.07
N PHE A 24 10.56 -5.76 11.14
CA PHE A 24 9.40 -4.92 11.30
C PHE A 24 8.50 -5.40 12.43
N TYR A 25 8.20 -6.70 12.49
CA TYR A 25 7.41 -7.30 13.56
C TYR A 25 8.04 -7.04 14.94
N ARG A 26 9.34 -7.26 15.09
CA ARG A 26 10.07 -6.99 16.35
C ARG A 26 9.96 -5.51 16.76
N ARG A 27 10.07 -4.60 15.80
CA ARG A 27 9.90 -3.16 16.08
C ARG A 27 8.48 -2.82 16.50
N LEU A 28 7.49 -3.31 15.79
CA LEU A 28 6.08 -3.14 16.18
C LEU A 28 5.84 -3.64 17.59
N THR A 29 6.29 -4.83 17.92
CA THR A 29 6.13 -5.43 19.25
C THR A 29 6.79 -4.57 20.34
N HIS A 30 7.96 -4.02 20.04
CA HIS A 30 8.67 -3.14 20.99
C HIS A 30 7.93 -1.82 21.22
N ILE A 31 7.34 -1.22 20.17
CA ILE A 31 6.61 0.06 20.27
C ILE A 31 5.27 -0.14 20.97
N MET A 32 4.58 -1.23 20.67
CA MET A 32 3.18 -1.44 21.02
C MET A 32 2.99 -2.04 22.42
N GLY A 33 4.02 -2.71 22.97
CA GLY A 33 3.92 -3.37 24.27
C GLY A 33 3.04 -4.63 24.27
N HIS A 34 2.83 -5.18 25.46
CA HIS A 34 2.23 -6.49 25.62
C HIS A 34 0.69 -6.55 25.51
N HIS A 35 0.00 -5.42 25.61
CA HIS A 35 -1.47 -5.35 25.56
C HIS A 35 -2.04 -5.30 24.15
N THR A 36 -1.20 -5.15 23.14
CA THR A 36 -1.59 -5.03 21.74
C THR A 36 -1.50 -6.38 21.03
N LYS A 37 -2.44 -6.66 20.15
CA LYS A 37 -2.39 -7.84 19.28
C LYS A 37 -1.86 -7.44 17.92
N ILE A 38 -0.78 -8.09 17.50
CA ILE A 38 -0.16 -7.90 16.19
C ILE A 38 -0.34 -9.20 15.42
N SER A 39 -0.86 -9.11 14.21
CA SER A 39 -1.02 -10.22 13.29
C SER A 39 -0.34 -9.90 11.96
N HIS A 40 0.38 -10.86 11.41
CA HIS A 40 0.90 -10.80 10.05
C HIS A 40 -0.14 -11.39 9.11
N LEU A 41 -0.67 -10.56 8.22
CA LEU A 41 -1.75 -10.94 7.30
C LEU A 41 -1.23 -11.59 6.01
N GLY A 42 0.05 -11.42 5.73
CA GLY A 42 0.75 -11.99 4.58
C GLY A 42 1.62 -10.96 3.86
N SER A 43 2.67 -11.42 3.19
CA SER A 43 3.64 -10.58 2.47
C SER A 43 4.24 -9.47 3.37
N ASP A 44 3.73 -8.28 3.27
CA ASP A 44 4.19 -7.04 3.90
C ASP A 44 3.09 -6.35 4.73
N GLU A 45 1.96 -7.03 4.94
CA GLU A 45 0.79 -6.50 5.62
C GLU A 45 0.69 -6.98 7.07
N PHE A 46 0.45 -6.05 7.99
CA PHE A 46 0.28 -6.31 9.42
C PHE A 46 -0.98 -5.64 9.94
N ALA A 47 -1.72 -6.37 10.75
CA ALA A 47 -2.84 -5.81 11.52
C ALA A 47 -2.43 -5.65 12.98
N VAL A 48 -2.83 -4.51 13.55
CA VAL A 48 -2.58 -4.17 14.95
C VAL A 48 -3.90 -3.82 15.61
N ILE A 49 -4.26 -4.54 16.66
CA ILE A 49 -5.48 -4.29 17.46
C ILE A 49 -5.06 -3.68 18.78
N ILE A 50 -5.61 -2.51 19.09
CA ILE A 50 -5.34 -1.76 20.31
C ILE A 50 -6.65 -1.65 21.10
N PRO A 51 -6.85 -2.49 22.15
CA PRO A 51 -8.12 -2.53 22.86
C PRO A 51 -8.45 -1.26 23.63
N GLU A 52 -7.45 -0.58 24.16
CA GLU A 52 -7.61 0.53 25.10
C GLU A 52 -7.05 1.82 24.51
N ILE A 53 -7.71 2.33 23.47
CA ILE A 53 -7.37 3.64 22.93
C ILE A 53 -8.47 4.64 23.29
N SER A 54 -8.10 5.75 23.94
CA SER A 54 -9.07 6.67 24.50
C SER A 54 -9.70 7.61 23.48
N ASN A 55 -8.99 7.90 22.41
CA ASN A 55 -9.46 8.82 21.36
C ASN A 55 -8.60 8.73 20.09
N GLU A 56 -9.09 9.35 19.02
CA GLU A 56 -8.43 9.39 17.72
C GLU A 56 -7.05 10.04 17.74
N SER A 57 -6.87 11.08 18.55
CA SER A 57 -5.58 11.79 18.66
C SER A 57 -4.49 10.88 19.22
N GLN A 58 -4.84 10.04 20.18
CA GLN A 58 -3.90 9.05 20.74
C GLN A 58 -3.54 7.99 19.69
N ALA A 59 -4.51 7.52 18.91
CA ALA A 59 -4.26 6.60 17.81
C ALA A 59 -3.35 7.20 16.75
N TRP A 60 -3.59 8.46 16.42
CA TRP A 60 -2.79 9.20 15.45
C TRP A 60 -1.33 9.33 15.90
N LEU A 61 -1.10 9.72 17.16
CA LEU A 61 0.24 9.82 17.74
C LEU A 61 0.98 8.47 17.71
N LEU A 62 0.26 7.41 18.03
CA LEU A 62 0.83 6.05 17.98
C LEU A 62 1.18 5.64 16.55
N ALA A 63 0.31 5.91 15.60
CA ALA A 63 0.56 5.66 14.19
C ALA A 63 1.77 6.45 13.66
N GLN A 64 1.93 7.72 14.07
CA GLN A 64 3.12 8.52 13.76
C GLN A 64 4.39 7.90 14.36
N THR A 65 4.31 7.41 15.60
CA THR A 65 5.42 6.70 16.24
C THR A 65 5.81 5.45 15.47
N ILE A 66 4.85 4.68 14.98
CA ILE A 66 5.10 3.51 14.14
C ILE A 66 5.81 3.93 12.85
N ILE A 67 5.24 4.87 12.08
CA ILE A 67 5.82 5.35 10.81
C ILE A 67 7.25 5.84 11.02
N HIS A 68 7.47 6.66 12.05
CA HIS A 68 8.82 7.16 12.36
C HIS A 68 9.81 6.01 12.63
N ASN A 69 9.39 4.99 13.37
CA ASN A 69 10.29 3.90 13.72
C ASN A 69 10.56 2.93 12.55
N ILE A 70 9.58 2.66 11.69
CA ILE A 70 9.81 1.83 10.50
C ILE A 70 10.70 2.53 9.46
N SER A 71 10.74 3.86 9.47
CA SER A 71 11.59 4.64 8.57
C SER A 71 13.06 4.70 9.01
N LYS A 72 13.40 4.17 10.20
CA LYS A 72 14.80 4.10 10.65
C LYS A 72 15.58 3.08 9.82
N PRO A 73 16.87 3.37 9.52
CA PRO A 73 17.71 2.45 8.78
C PRO A 73 17.77 1.06 9.42
N MET A 74 17.81 0.05 8.58
CA MET A 74 18.04 -1.33 8.98
C MET A 74 19.15 -1.95 8.15
N VAL A 75 19.84 -2.93 8.72
CA VAL A 75 20.81 -3.77 8.02
C VAL A 75 20.11 -5.08 7.67
N VAL A 76 20.22 -5.49 6.44
CA VAL A 76 19.69 -6.78 5.94
C VAL A 76 20.86 -7.62 5.50
N ALA A 77 20.89 -8.90 5.85
CA ALA A 77 21.95 -9.82 5.49
C ALA A 77 22.16 -9.85 3.97
N GLY A 78 23.42 -9.78 3.54
CA GLY A 78 23.76 -9.75 2.10
C GLY A 78 23.78 -8.36 1.46
N PHE A 79 23.45 -7.30 2.21
CA PHE A 79 23.55 -5.91 1.74
C PHE A 79 24.69 -5.18 2.44
N GLN A 80 25.46 -4.42 1.65
CA GLN A 80 26.55 -3.59 2.21
C GLN A 80 26.01 -2.29 2.84
N ASP A 81 24.91 -1.78 2.29
CA ASP A 81 24.28 -0.53 2.73
C ASP A 81 23.04 -0.77 3.59
N THR A 82 22.70 0.23 4.40
CA THR A 82 21.46 0.24 5.16
C THR A 82 20.27 0.49 4.26
N ILE A 83 19.18 -0.25 4.51
CA ILE A 83 17.91 -0.09 3.81
C ILE A 83 17.00 0.83 4.65
N ARG A 84 16.28 1.71 3.99
CA ARG A 84 15.18 2.50 4.56
C ARG A 84 13.90 2.11 3.89
N LEU A 85 12.90 1.78 4.69
CA LEU A 85 11.55 1.50 4.21
C LEU A 85 10.60 2.58 4.70
N THR A 86 9.53 2.75 3.97
CA THR A 86 8.37 3.51 4.41
C THR A 86 7.17 2.57 4.51
N GLY A 87 6.07 3.06 5.02
CA GLY A 87 4.86 2.28 5.09
C GLY A 87 3.62 3.16 5.12
N CYS A 88 2.49 2.55 4.85
CA CYS A 88 1.18 3.17 4.96
C CYS A 88 0.42 2.54 6.11
N ILE A 89 -0.31 3.37 6.86
CA ILE A 89 -1.19 2.93 7.95
C ILE A 89 -2.60 3.38 7.65
N GLY A 90 -3.52 2.42 7.62
CA GLY A 90 -4.96 2.67 7.65
C GLY A 90 -5.50 2.41 9.05
N MET A 91 -6.35 3.29 9.55
CA MET A 91 -6.94 3.21 10.88
C MET A 91 -8.46 3.13 10.81
N ALA A 92 -9.03 2.26 11.63
CA ALA A 92 -10.47 2.16 11.83
C ALA A 92 -10.79 2.03 13.33
N PHE A 93 -11.94 2.55 13.75
CA PHE A 93 -12.38 2.58 15.15
C PHE A 93 -13.69 1.84 15.33
N TYR A 94 -13.73 1.00 16.33
CA TYR A 94 -14.97 0.44 16.83
C TYR A 94 -15.65 1.42 17.82
N PRO A 95 -16.98 1.58 17.78
CA PRO A 95 -17.91 1.02 16.80
C PRO A 95 -18.10 1.90 15.53
N ASN A 96 -17.44 3.05 15.43
CA ASN A 96 -17.73 4.11 14.45
C ASN A 96 -17.52 3.67 12.99
N HIS A 97 -16.53 2.80 12.75
CA HIS A 97 -16.15 2.38 11.40
C HIS A 97 -16.52 0.93 11.08
N GLY A 98 -17.24 0.26 12.00
CA GLY A 98 -17.73 -1.08 11.82
C GLY A 98 -18.12 -1.74 13.13
N SER A 99 -19.04 -2.70 13.06
CA SER A 99 -19.55 -3.45 14.20
C SER A 99 -18.96 -4.86 14.32
N THR A 100 -18.30 -5.33 13.28
CA THR A 100 -17.63 -6.62 13.23
C THR A 100 -16.15 -6.48 12.96
N ALA A 101 -15.37 -7.52 13.24
CA ALA A 101 -13.94 -7.55 12.91
C ALA A 101 -13.70 -7.42 11.40
N ALA A 102 -14.59 -8.00 10.59
CA ALA A 102 -14.52 -7.92 9.13
C ALA A 102 -14.73 -6.48 8.63
N ASP A 103 -15.72 -5.77 9.18
CA ASP A 103 -16.01 -4.38 8.83
C ASP A 103 -14.81 -3.48 9.18
N LEU A 104 -14.26 -3.64 10.39
CA LEU A 104 -13.11 -2.84 10.84
C LEU A 104 -11.85 -3.10 10.01
N LEU A 105 -11.59 -4.36 9.67
CA LEU A 105 -10.46 -4.71 8.82
C LEU A 105 -10.62 -4.11 7.43
N LEU A 106 -11.83 -4.19 6.86
CA LEU A 106 -12.15 -3.60 5.56
C LEU A 106 -12.02 -2.06 5.60
N ALA A 107 -12.49 -1.42 6.66
CA ALA A 107 -12.38 0.03 6.84
C ALA A 107 -10.90 0.47 6.93
N ALA A 108 -10.09 -0.26 7.71
CA ALA A 108 -8.66 0.00 7.82
C ALA A 108 -7.91 -0.22 6.49
N ASP A 109 -8.23 -1.28 5.74
CA ASP A 109 -7.64 -1.55 4.42
C ASP A 109 -7.99 -0.45 3.41
N ASN A 110 -9.24 0.01 3.39
CA ASN A 110 -9.65 1.13 2.54
C ASN A 110 -8.86 2.41 2.85
N ALA A 111 -8.67 2.74 4.13
CA ALA A 111 -7.87 3.88 4.56
C ALA A 111 -6.39 3.73 4.18
N MET A 112 -5.81 2.55 4.36
CA MET A 112 -4.44 2.24 3.96
C MET A 112 -4.25 2.38 2.44
N TYR A 113 -5.21 1.89 1.65
CA TYR A 113 -5.18 2.04 0.20
C TYR A 113 -5.27 3.50 -0.23
N ALA A 114 -6.09 4.32 0.45
CA ALA A 114 -6.12 5.78 0.23
C ALA A 114 -4.76 6.43 0.53
N ALA A 115 -4.07 5.99 1.60
CA ALA A 115 -2.72 6.43 1.92
C ALA A 115 -1.71 6.09 0.80
N LYS A 116 -1.75 4.88 0.29
CA LYS A 116 -0.89 4.44 -0.84
C LYS A 116 -1.11 5.29 -2.10
N ARG A 117 -2.37 5.62 -2.40
CA ARG A 117 -2.71 6.47 -3.56
C ARG A 117 -2.29 7.93 -3.39
N ALA A 118 -2.29 8.44 -2.18
CA ALA A 118 -1.90 9.82 -1.87
C ALA A 118 -0.39 10.06 -1.82
N GLY A 119 0.43 9.06 -2.22
CA GLY A 119 1.89 9.22 -2.34
C GLY A 119 2.70 8.34 -1.40
N LYS A 120 2.07 7.38 -0.71
CA LYS A 120 2.70 6.46 0.27
C LYS A 120 3.27 7.17 1.50
N ALA A 121 3.96 6.45 2.39
CA ALA A 121 4.53 6.98 3.64
C ALA A 121 3.53 7.82 4.46
N GLN A 122 2.28 7.40 4.54
CA GLN A 122 1.18 8.15 5.11
C GLN A 122 0.32 7.33 6.05
N ILE A 123 -0.36 8.06 6.91
CA ILE A 123 -1.40 7.56 7.81
C ILE A 123 -2.73 8.10 7.32
N ARG A 124 -3.73 7.25 7.26
CA ARG A 124 -5.12 7.64 6.97
C ARG A 124 -6.06 6.98 7.96
N MET A 125 -7.04 7.73 8.38
CA MET A 125 -8.20 7.21 9.08
C MET A 125 -9.26 6.86 8.04
N HIS A 126 -10.05 5.84 8.34
CA HIS A 126 -11.21 5.51 7.52
C HIS A 126 -12.17 6.70 7.49
N ASP A 127 -12.54 7.08 6.30
CA ASP A 127 -13.54 8.11 6.04
C ASP A 127 -14.62 7.47 5.15
N PRO A 128 -15.83 7.26 5.69
CA PRO A 128 -16.94 6.67 4.93
C PRO A 128 -17.29 7.43 3.65
N ASP A 129 -17.09 8.75 3.66
CA ASP A 129 -17.40 9.60 2.52
C ASP A 129 -16.29 9.58 1.45
N SER A 130 -15.07 9.23 1.83
CA SER A 130 -13.94 9.10 0.90
C SER A 130 -13.89 7.74 0.18
N SER A 131 -14.94 6.93 0.30
CA SER A 131 -15.00 5.53 -0.12
C SER A 131 -14.75 5.31 -1.62
N VAL A 132 -13.49 5.22 -1.98
CA VAL A 132 -13.11 4.33 -3.09
C VAL A 132 -13.20 2.90 -2.54
N SER A 133 -14.41 2.40 -2.41
CA SER A 133 -14.69 1.12 -1.76
C SER A 133 -13.99 -0.03 -2.47
N VAL A 134 -13.66 -1.08 -1.72
CA VAL A 134 -13.19 -2.38 -2.28
C VAL A 134 -14.18 -2.89 -3.34
N SER A 135 -15.47 -2.58 -3.20
CA SER A 135 -16.48 -2.86 -4.24
C SER A 135 -16.15 -2.18 -5.57
N GLN A 136 -15.64 -0.94 -5.58
CA GLN A 136 -15.19 -0.27 -6.81
C GLN A 136 -13.94 -0.93 -7.40
N LYS A 137 -13.06 -1.51 -6.57
CA LYS A 137 -11.90 -2.26 -7.06
C LYS A 137 -12.34 -3.56 -7.75
N PHE A 138 -13.25 -4.33 -7.15
CA PHE A 138 -13.85 -5.51 -7.79
C PHE A 138 -14.64 -5.15 -9.04
N GLN A 139 -15.39 -4.07 -8.99
CA GLN A 139 -16.14 -3.55 -10.14
C GLN A 139 -15.19 -3.18 -11.28
N ARG A 140 -14.11 -2.43 -11.01
CA ARG A 140 -13.09 -2.07 -12.01
C ARG A 140 -12.35 -3.29 -12.57
N VAL A 141 -12.06 -4.30 -11.76
CA VAL A 141 -11.47 -5.55 -12.26
C VAL A 141 -12.46 -6.28 -13.20
N GLY A 142 -13.74 -6.30 -12.85
CA GLY A 142 -14.78 -6.86 -13.72
C GLY A 142 -14.95 -6.07 -15.01
N GLU A 143 -14.91 -4.74 -14.94
CA GLU A 143 -14.95 -3.83 -16.09
C GLU A 143 -13.72 -4.04 -16.99
N LEU A 144 -12.52 -4.11 -16.41
CA LEU A 144 -11.29 -4.35 -17.17
C LEU A 144 -11.29 -5.72 -17.90
N ARG A 145 -11.82 -6.76 -17.27
CA ARG A 145 -11.99 -8.06 -17.95
C ARG A 145 -12.92 -7.96 -19.16
N ARG A 146 -14.03 -7.24 -19.02
CA ARG A 146 -14.95 -6.96 -20.14
C ARG A 146 -14.28 -6.11 -21.22
N ALA A 147 -13.51 -5.09 -20.82
CA ALA A 147 -12.76 -4.23 -21.73
C ALA A 147 -11.78 -5.02 -22.62
N ILE A 148 -11.12 -6.03 -22.06
CA ILE A 148 -10.25 -6.94 -22.82
C ILE A 148 -11.08 -7.73 -23.85
N GLN A 149 -12.21 -8.29 -23.44
CA GLN A 149 -13.09 -9.08 -24.32
C GLN A 149 -13.70 -8.23 -25.44
N ASN A 150 -14.02 -6.96 -25.14
CA ASN A 150 -14.62 -6.03 -26.07
C ASN A 150 -13.60 -5.24 -26.91
N ASN A 151 -12.31 -5.54 -26.79
CA ASN A 151 -11.24 -4.80 -27.47
C ASN A 151 -11.28 -3.28 -27.20
N GLU A 152 -11.55 -2.88 -25.96
CA GLU A 152 -11.58 -1.48 -25.53
C GLU A 152 -10.19 -0.95 -25.14
N LEU A 153 -9.17 -1.83 -25.06
CA LEU A 153 -7.80 -1.46 -24.74
C LEU A 153 -7.00 -1.16 -26.01
N ARG A 154 -6.25 -0.08 -25.97
CA ARG A 154 -5.33 0.36 -27.04
C ARG A 154 -3.91 0.49 -26.55
N ALA A 155 -2.96 0.14 -27.40
CA ALA A 155 -1.56 0.46 -27.15
C ALA A 155 -1.24 1.81 -27.81
N TYR A 156 -0.83 2.75 -26.97
CA TYR A 156 -0.23 4.00 -27.40
C TYR A 156 1.27 3.91 -27.23
N PHE A 157 2.01 4.58 -28.10
CA PHE A 157 3.46 4.53 -28.08
C PHE A 157 4.02 5.91 -27.80
N GLN A 158 4.82 6.02 -26.74
CA GLN A 158 5.56 7.24 -26.43
C GLN A 158 7.00 7.09 -26.92
N PRO A 159 7.45 7.93 -27.86
CA PRO A 159 8.79 7.81 -28.39
C PRO A 159 9.85 8.20 -27.36
N GLN A 160 10.94 7.44 -27.35
CA GLN A 160 12.13 7.72 -26.55
C GLN A 160 13.22 8.30 -27.46
N PHE A 161 13.77 9.41 -27.06
CA PHE A 161 14.78 10.12 -27.83
C PHE A 161 16.15 10.03 -27.16
N ASN A 162 17.20 9.92 -27.99
CA ASN A 162 18.54 10.18 -27.52
C ASN A 162 18.65 11.64 -27.11
N ALA A 163 19.10 11.91 -25.88
CA ALA A 163 19.17 13.27 -25.33
C ALA A 163 20.13 14.20 -26.11
N ILE A 164 21.14 13.61 -26.76
CA ILE A 164 22.19 14.36 -27.53
C ILE A 164 21.80 14.48 -29.00
N THR A 165 21.54 13.33 -29.68
CA THR A 165 21.30 13.31 -31.13
C THR A 165 19.86 13.66 -31.48
N LYS A 166 18.93 13.62 -30.52
CA LYS A 166 17.48 13.82 -30.71
C LYS A 166 16.83 12.78 -31.64
N GLU A 167 17.53 11.73 -31.98
CA GLU A 167 16.96 10.60 -32.75
C GLU A 167 16.11 9.71 -31.90
N ILE A 168 15.07 9.10 -32.47
CA ILE A 168 14.23 8.12 -31.81
C ILE A 168 15.04 6.83 -31.66
N ILE A 169 15.21 6.40 -30.40
CA ILE A 169 15.95 5.17 -30.04
C ILE A 169 15.04 4.04 -29.53
N GLY A 170 13.76 4.33 -29.33
CA GLY A 170 12.78 3.36 -28.84
C GLY A 170 11.41 3.97 -28.67
N ALA A 171 10.48 3.16 -28.21
CA ALA A 171 9.15 3.63 -27.80
C ALA A 171 8.67 2.83 -26.58
N GLU A 172 8.02 3.50 -25.64
CA GLU A 172 7.31 2.88 -24.54
C GLU A 172 5.87 2.59 -24.96
N ALA A 173 5.42 1.35 -24.78
CA ALA A 173 4.04 0.97 -25.01
C ALA A 173 3.21 1.23 -23.76
N LEU A 174 2.25 2.13 -23.87
CA LEU A 174 1.37 2.56 -22.79
C LEU A 174 -0.05 2.12 -23.11
N VAL A 175 -0.66 1.33 -22.23
CA VAL A 175 -2.06 0.93 -22.39
C VAL A 175 -2.97 2.14 -22.15
N ARG A 176 -4.00 2.26 -22.97
CA ARG A 176 -5.11 3.22 -22.82
C ARG A 176 -6.42 2.44 -22.91
N TRP A 177 -7.38 2.85 -22.11
CA TRP A 177 -8.69 2.23 -22.13
C TRP A 177 -9.71 3.21 -22.71
N GLU A 178 -10.27 2.85 -23.87
CA GLU A 178 -11.38 3.56 -24.49
C GLU A 178 -12.69 3.15 -23.78
N HIS A 179 -12.90 3.70 -22.57
CA HIS A 179 -14.06 3.32 -21.77
C HIS A 179 -15.36 3.87 -22.39
N PRO A 180 -16.42 3.03 -22.54
CA PRO A 180 -17.64 3.41 -23.25
C PRO A 180 -18.36 4.66 -22.73
N THR A 181 -18.26 4.94 -21.42
CA THR A 181 -18.94 6.06 -20.77
C THR A 181 -17.99 7.09 -20.18
N SER A 182 -16.75 6.72 -19.82
CA SER A 182 -15.78 7.59 -19.13
C SER A 182 -14.71 8.17 -20.08
N GLY A 183 -14.78 7.83 -21.37
CA GLY A 183 -13.80 8.27 -22.35
C GLY A 183 -12.45 7.57 -22.20
N LEU A 184 -11.35 8.23 -22.60
CA LEU A 184 -10.02 7.68 -22.57
C LEU A 184 -9.44 7.68 -21.14
N LEU A 185 -9.19 6.52 -20.60
CA LEU A 185 -8.54 6.31 -19.29
C LEU A 185 -7.07 5.94 -19.44
N LEU A 186 -6.23 6.41 -18.49
CA LEU A 186 -4.77 6.25 -18.47
C LEU A 186 -4.37 5.11 -17.54
#